data_430bfac785d1dc6e17b4cd2d5f23c39e
#
_entry.id   430bfac785d1dc6e17b4cd2d5f23c39e
#
_cell.length_a   1.000
_cell.length_b   1.000
_cell.length_c   1.000
_cell.angle_alpha   90.00
_cell.angle_beta   90.00
_cell.angle_gamma   90.00
#
_symmetry.space_group_name_H-M   'P 1'
#
loop_
_entity.id
_entity.type
_entity.pdbx_description
1 polymer ?
#
loop_
_entity_poly.entity_id
_entity_poly.type
_entity_poly.pdbx_seq_one_letter_code
_entity_poly.pdbx_strand_id
1 'polypeptide(L)'
;INSASADAAINLLPENFIVKAIDRTGPAVVRINTERLVTDTSSQELLLKELFGIDTLPRQERKEVLSGQGSGFIIDADGVLLTNAHVVDKADKVTVTLKDGRVFNGKVQGVDELTDLAVVKIDPKGQNLPIAPLGDSAKLKVGDWAIAVGNPLGLDNTVTIGIISTLDRSAAKVGIRDKRIDFLQTDAAINPGNSGGPLLNAEGEVIGINTAIRADANGIGFAIPINKAKSLESYLAEGKKVPHPYIGIGMVNLTPEAAKENNNDPNSQYGIIPEVNGILIVNVVKSSPAQKAGLRRGDVVVAVNDNKVSDGQDLQAIVENTGVNQSLKLKIQRGDSLLDLKVETAQMENLS
;
A
#
# COMPACT_ATOMS: atom_id res chain seq x y z
N ILE A 1 -24.10 38.05 -48.45
CA ILE A 1 -22.83 38.00 -47.77
C ILE A 1 -22.86 36.86 -46.78
N ASN A 2 -22.00 35.86 -47.02
CA ASN A 2 -21.99 34.53 -46.44
C ASN A 2 -21.86 34.51 -44.92
N SER A 3 -22.78 33.79 -44.24
CA SER A 3 -22.72 33.41 -42.82
C SER A 3 -22.17 31.99 -42.61
N ALA A 4 -21.20 31.57 -43.40
CA ALA A 4 -20.69 30.18 -43.39
C ALA A 4 -19.30 30.01 -42.77
N SER A 5 -18.83 30.89 -41.88
CA SER A 5 -17.44 30.81 -41.38
C SER A 5 -17.28 30.80 -39.86
N ALA A 6 -18.37 30.73 -39.07
CA ALA A 6 -18.24 30.68 -37.60
C ALA A 6 -18.19 29.23 -37.00
N ASP A 7 -18.79 28.28 -37.70
CA ASP A 7 -18.85 26.87 -37.17
C ASP A 7 -17.60 26.02 -37.45
N ALA A 8 -16.74 26.45 -38.37
CA ALA A 8 -15.51 25.71 -38.69
C ALA A 8 -14.33 25.97 -37.74
N ALA A 9 -14.39 26.98 -36.89
CA ALA A 9 -13.28 27.33 -35.98
C ALA A 9 -13.33 26.64 -34.62
N ILE A 10 -14.44 25.95 -34.26
CA ILE A 10 -14.59 25.31 -32.96
C ILE A 10 -13.93 23.93 -32.92
N ASN A 11 -13.61 23.32 -34.06
CA ASN A 11 -13.02 21.98 -34.17
C ASN A 11 -11.48 21.94 -34.21
N LEU A 12 -10.78 23.02 -33.90
CA LEU A 12 -9.29 23.13 -33.95
C LEU A 12 -8.59 23.15 -32.60
N LEU A 13 -9.31 23.03 -31.48
CA LEU A 13 -8.65 22.79 -30.21
C LEU A 13 -8.34 21.30 -30.13
N PRO A 14 -7.05 20.89 -29.87
CA PRO A 14 -6.74 19.48 -29.67
C PRO A 14 -7.63 18.96 -28.54
N GLU A 15 -8.31 17.85 -28.78
CA GLU A 15 -9.14 17.19 -27.76
C GLU A 15 -8.31 16.99 -26.48
N ASN A 16 -8.84 17.51 -25.38
CA ASN A 16 -8.18 17.44 -24.09
C ASN A 16 -8.09 15.98 -23.64
N PHE A 17 -6.88 15.39 -23.65
CA PHE A 17 -6.65 14.01 -23.27
C PHE A 17 -7.12 13.71 -21.83
N ILE A 18 -7.09 14.70 -20.94
CA ILE A 18 -7.56 14.57 -19.56
C ILE A 18 -9.06 14.27 -19.56
N VAL A 19 -9.83 15.01 -20.33
CA VAL A 19 -11.28 14.82 -20.47
C VAL A 19 -11.55 13.41 -21.02
N LYS A 20 -10.85 12.99 -22.07
CA LYS A 20 -10.96 11.63 -22.62
C LYS A 20 -10.65 10.53 -21.60
N ALA A 21 -9.57 10.70 -20.84
CA ALA A 21 -9.19 9.75 -19.81
C ALA A 21 -10.27 9.63 -18.73
N ILE A 22 -10.85 10.75 -18.32
CA ILE A 22 -11.93 10.80 -17.31
C ILE A 22 -13.24 10.21 -17.88
N ASP A 23 -13.60 10.52 -19.12
CA ASP A 23 -14.81 9.97 -19.77
C ASP A 23 -14.72 8.46 -19.90
N ARG A 24 -13.51 7.93 -20.16
CA ARG A 24 -13.26 6.49 -20.29
C ARG A 24 -13.40 5.74 -18.96
N THR A 25 -12.79 6.26 -17.89
CA THR A 25 -12.65 5.52 -16.62
C THR A 25 -13.48 6.09 -15.49
N GLY A 26 -13.81 7.38 -15.53
CA GLY A 26 -14.59 8.05 -14.49
C GLY A 26 -15.94 7.40 -14.14
N PRO A 27 -16.69 6.81 -15.09
CA PRO A 27 -17.92 6.07 -14.76
C PRO A 27 -17.69 4.88 -13.83
N ALA A 28 -16.50 4.23 -13.89
CA ALA A 28 -16.14 3.08 -13.06
C ALA A 28 -15.66 3.49 -11.66
N VAL A 29 -15.35 4.77 -11.43
CA VAL A 29 -14.92 5.27 -10.13
C VAL A 29 -16.12 5.44 -9.22
N VAL A 30 -16.01 4.87 -8.01
CA VAL A 30 -17.10 4.82 -7.05
C VAL A 30 -16.71 5.48 -5.74
N ARG A 31 -17.71 5.95 -5.01
CA ARG A 31 -17.60 6.31 -3.60
C ARG A 31 -17.80 5.09 -2.74
N ILE A 32 -16.99 4.93 -1.73
CA ILE A 32 -17.11 3.91 -0.69
C ILE A 32 -17.37 4.61 0.63
N ASN A 33 -18.52 4.32 1.25
CA ASN A 33 -18.84 4.71 2.62
C ASN A 33 -18.78 3.50 3.51
N THR A 34 -18.19 3.66 4.67
CA THR A 34 -18.08 2.61 5.69
C THR A 34 -18.72 3.06 7.00
N GLU A 35 -19.35 2.12 7.69
CA GLU A 35 -19.88 2.30 9.03
C GLU A 35 -19.25 1.24 9.94
N ARG A 36 -18.74 1.64 11.10
CA ARG A 36 -18.20 0.77 12.13
C ARG A 36 -18.88 1.06 13.46
N LEU A 37 -19.42 0.02 14.08
CA LEU A 37 -20.01 0.10 15.42
C LEU A 37 -18.91 -0.05 16.47
N VAL A 38 -18.65 0.99 17.23
CA VAL A 38 -17.70 0.96 18.35
C VAL A 38 -18.51 1.01 19.65
N THR A 39 -18.26 0.06 20.54
CA THR A 39 -18.79 0.09 21.88
C THR A 39 -17.78 0.86 22.73
N ASP A 40 -18.09 2.12 23.07
CA ASP A 40 -17.23 2.91 23.94
C ASP A 40 -17.48 2.50 25.40
N THR A 41 -16.48 1.86 26.00
CA THR A 41 -16.39 1.71 27.45
C THR A 41 -15.66 2.94 27.95
N SER A 42 -16.39 3.94 28.41
CA SER A 42 -15.80 5.21 28.82
C SER A 42 -14.66 4.99 29.82
N SER A 43 -13.52 5.62 29.57
CA SER A 43 -12.36 5.60 30.47
C SER A 43 -12.72 6.09 31.88
N GLN A 44 -13.80 6.88 32.03
CA GLN A 44 -14.35 7.31 33.29
C GLN A 44 -15.02 6.17 34.08
N GLU A 45 -15.71 5.22 33.40
CA GLU A 45 -16.32 4.09 34.10
C GLU A 45 -15.26 3.10 34.60
N LEU A 46 -14.18 2.89 33.84
CA LEU A 46 -13.03 2.08 34.29
C LEU A 46 -12.35 2.73 35.52
N LEU A 47 -12.16 4.04 35.50
CA LEU A 47 -11.60 4.80 36.64
C LEU A 47 -12.51 4.76 37.87
N LEU A 48 -13.83 4.88 37.73
CA LEU A 48 -14.79 4.80 38.81
C LEU A 48 -14.87 3.39 39.39
N LYS A 49 -14.77 2.34 38.56
CA LYS A 49 -14.70 0.96 39.02
C LYS A 49 -13.43 0.67 39.81
N GLU A 50 -12.29 1.19 39.32
CA GLU A 50 -10.98 0.99 39.96
C GLU A 50 -10.83 1.80 41.27
N LEU A 51 -11.38 3.03 41.35
CA LEU A 51 -11.28 3.91 42.51
C LEU A 51 -12.35 3.64 43.57
N PHE A 52 -13.54 3.22 43.20
CA PHE A 52 -14.69 3.15 44.12
C PHE A 52 -15.32 1.74 44.26
N GLY A 53 -14.84 0.75 43.49
CA GLY A 53 -15.37 -0.61 43.59
C GLY A 53 -16.87 -0.73 43.22
N ILE A 54 -17.44 0.22 42.52
CA ILE A 54 -18.87 0.27 42.18
C ILE A 54 -19.15 -0.55 40.97
N ASP A 55 -19.70 -1.77 41.16
CA ASP A 55 -20.03 -2.72 40.09
C ASP A 55 -21.51 -2.64 39.63
N THR A 56 -22.24 -1.59 40.04
CA THR A 56 -23.71 -1.56 39.96
C THR A 56 -24.33 -0.41 39.17
N LEU A 57 -23.61 0.24 38.28
CA LEU A 57 -24.25 1.13 37.31
C LEU A 57 -24.79 0.33 36.13
N PRO A 58 -26.06 0.54 35.72
CA PRO A 58 -26.59 -0.10 34.52
C PRO A 58 -25.70 0.28 33.34
N ARG A 59 -25.08 -0.70 32.73
CA ARG A 59 -24.22 -0.56 31.54
C ARG A 59 -25.06 0.03 30.42
N GLN A 60 -25.01 1.34 30.22
CA GLN A 60 -25.43 1.95 28.98
C GLN A 60 -24.27 1.79 27.98
N GLU A 61 -24.28 0.69 27.23
CA GLU A 61 -23.42 0.52 26.06
C GLU A 61 -23.81 1.61 25.06
N ARG A 62 -23.07 2.71 25.03
CA ARG A 62 -23.17 3.67 23.93
C ARG A 62 -22.52 3.07 22.71
N LYS A 63 -23.33 2.65 21.77
CA LYS A 63 -22.88 2.26 20.43
C LYS A 63 -22.69 3.55 19.65
N GLU A 64 -21.45 3.87 19.36
CA GLU A 64 -21.10 4.96 18.45
C GLU A 64 -20.86 4.39 17.04
N VAL A 65 -21.40 5.06 16.03
CA VAL A 65 -21.19 4.70 14.62
C VAL A 65 -20.08 5.59 14.09
N LEU A 66 -18.90 5.03 13.89
CA LEU A 66 -17.83 5.69 13.16
C LEU A 66 -18.06 5.54 11.66
N SER A 67 -18.09 6.66 10.94
CA SER A 67 -18.25 6.68 9.49
C SER A 67 -16.92 6.98 8.82
N GLY A 68 -16.54 6.16 7.83
CA GLY A 68 -15.40 6.36 6.96
C GLY A 68 -15.84 6.62 5.52
N GLN A 69 -14.96 7.23 4.75
CA GLN A 69 -15.21 7.54 3.35
C GLN A 69 -13.93 7.44 2.53
N GLY A 70 -14.06 6.89 1.33
CA GLY A 70 -13.00 6.82 0.34
C GLY A 70 -13.55 6.57 -1.06
N SER A 71 -12.65 6.30 -1.98
CA SER A 71 -12.96 5.94 -3.36
C SER A 71 -12.56 4.49 -3.64
N GLY A 72 -13.06 3.97 -4.76
CA GLY A 72 -12.68 2.71 -5.36
C GLY A 72 -12.98 2.74 -6.84
N PHE A 73 -12.73 1.64 -7.53
CA PHE A 73 -13.12 1.49 -8.93
C PHE A 73 -13.43 0.04 -9.27
N ILE A 74 -14.38 -0.14 -10.17
CA ILE A 74 -14.89 -1.44 -10.61
C ILE A 74 -13.92 -1.99 -11.67
N ILE A 75 -13.50 -3.25 -11.53
CA ILE A 75 -12.53 -3.90 -12.43
C ILE A 75 -13.12 -5.02 -13.26
N ASP A 76 -14.31 -5.52 -12.92
CA ASP A 76 -15.02 -6.52 -13.73
C ASP A 76 -16.53 -6.35 -13.70
N ALA A 77 -17.21 -7.04 -14.62
CA ALA A 77 -18.67 -7.00 -14.76
C ALA A 77 -19.41 -7.69 -13.63
N ASP A 78 -18.76 -8.59 -12.92
CA ASP A 78 -19.34 -9.32 -11.79
C ASP A 78 -19.37 -8.45 -10.51
N GLY A 79 -18.80 -7.25 -10.56
CA GLY A 79 -18.84 -6.27 -9.50
C GLY A 79 -17.67 -6.40 -8.49
N VAL A 80 -16.50 -6.79 -8.94
CA VAL A 80 -15.26 -6.71 -8.16
C VAL A 80 -14.70 -5.28 -8.23
N LEU A 81 -14.35 -4.73 -7.06
CA LEU A 81 -13.78 -3.40 -6.92
C LEU A 81 -12.45 -3.48 -6.21
N LEU A 82 -11.53 -2.60 -6.60
CA LEU A 82 -10.29 -2.33 -5.88
C LEU A 82 -10.42 -1.03 -5.08
N THR A 83 -9.82 -1.02 -3.90
CA THR A 83 -9.68 0.15 -3.02
C THR A 83 -8.49 -0.04 -2.07
N ASN A 84 -8.23 0.94 -1.19
CA ASN A 84 -7.25 0.78 -0.13
C ASN A 84 -7.81 -0.02 1.08
N ALA A 85 -6.90 -0.73 1.76
CA ALA A 85 -7.23 -1.45 2.99
C ALA A 85 -7.78 -0.51 4.07
N HIS A 86 -7.11 0.63 4.29
CA HIS A 86 -7.52 1.62 5.30
C HIS A 86 -8.91 2.24 5.05
N VAL A 87 -9.42 2.21 3.80
CA VAL A 87 -10.78 2.70 3.48
C VAL A 87 -11.85 1.78 4.04
N VAL A 88 -11.59 0.47 4.09
CA VAL A 88 -12.58 -0.56 4.50
C VAL A 88 -12.20 -1.28 5.80
N ASP A 89 -11.15 -0.82 6.49
CA ASP A 89 -10.64 -1.46 7.72
C ASP A 89 -11.73 -1.55 8.78
N LYS A 90 -11.97 -2.79 9.24
CA LYS A 90 -12.94 -3.12 10.31
C LYS A 90 -14.34 -2.55 10.08
N ALA A 91 -14.72 -2.31 8.82
CA ALA A 91 -16.07 -1.85 8.48
C ALA A 91 -17.10 -2.96 8.69
N ASP A 92 -18.14 -2.68 9.50
CA ASP A 92 -19.29 -3.58 9.66
C ASP A 92 -20.24 -3.49 8.45
N LYS A 93 -20.27 -2.33 7.80
CA LYS A 93 -21.09 -2.09 6.61
C LYS A 93 -20.32 -1.25 5.61
N VAL A 94 -20.41 -1.67 4.34
CA VAL A 94 -19.84 -0.94 3.20
C VAL A 94 -20.96 -0.61 2.21
N THR A 95 -21.04 0.65 1.83
CA THR A 95 -21.96 1.15 0.81
C THR A 95 -21.19 1.72 -0.35
N VAL A 96 -21.45 1.23 -1.55
CA VAL A 96 -20.81 1.65 -2.80
C VAL A 96 -21.79 2.47 -3.62
N THR A 97 -21.42 3.71 -3.96
CA THR A 97 -22.24 4.60 -4.79
C THR A 97 -21.50 4.87 -6.10
N LEU A 98 -22.14 4.59 -7.22
CA LEU A 98 -21.63 4.86 -8.56
C LEU A 98 -21.89 6.33 -8.94
N LYS A 99 -21.13 6.82 -9.93
CA LYS A 99 -21.28 8.19 -10.47
C LYS A 99 -22.71 8.49 -11.00
N ASP A 100 -23.42 7.47 -11.51
CA ASP A 100 -24.80 7.59 -12.00
C ASP A 100 -25.86 7.54 -10.90
N GLY A 101 -25.46 7.50 -9.63
CA GLY A 101 -26.34 7.50 -8.47
C GLY A 101 -26.80 6.11 -8.02
N ARG A 102 -26.45 5.02 -8.72
CA ARG A 102 -26.75 3.66 -8.25
C ARG A 102 -26.02 3.35 -6.96
N VAL A 103 -26.71 2.70 -6.03
CA VAL A 103 -26.17 2.35 -4.69
C VAL A 103 -26.23 0.85 -4.49
N PHE A 104 -25.12 0.28 -4.04
CA PHE A 104 -24.98 -1.15 -3.76
C PHE A 104 -24.44 -1.38 -2.35
N ASN A 105 -24.82 -2.50 -1.75
CA ASN A 105 -24.15 -3.01 -0.57
C ASN A 105 -22.86 -3.69 -1.00
N GLY A 106 -21.74 -3.25 -0.44
CA GLY A 106 -20.43 -3.87 -0.66
C GLY A 106 -20.14 -4.92 0.39
N LYS A 107 -19.49 -6.01 -0.03
CA LYS A 107 -18.92 -7.02 0.86
C LYS A 107 -17.41 -6.98 0.71
N VAL A 108 -16.68 -6.70 1.79
CA VAL A 108 -15.23 -6.82 1.82
C VAL A 108 -14.88 -8.31 1.66
N GLN A 109 -14.16 -8.66 0.59
CA GLN A 109 -13.75 -10.04 0.33
C GLN A 109 -12.40 -10.33 0.98
N GLY A 110 -11.46 -9.42 0.84
CA GLY A 110 -10.13 -9.54 1.42
C GLY A 110 -9.48 -8.19 1.62
N VAL A 111 -8.60 -8.14 2.60
CA VAL A 111 -7.83 -6.96 2.98
C VAL A 111 -6.37 -7.40 3.18
N ASP A 112 -5.45 -6.61 2.65
CA ASP A 112 -4.02 -6.75 2.91
C ASP A 112 -3.47 -5.42 3.44
N GLU A 113 -3.27 -5.37 4.75
CA GLU A 113 -2.80 -4.17 5.42
C GLU A 113 -1.35 -3.80 5.03
N LEU A 114 -0.52 -4.81 4.72
CA LEU A 114 0.89 -4.57 4.37
C LEU A 114 1.08 -3.85 3.03
N THR A 115 0.20 -4.12 2.07
CA THR A 115 0.19 -3.43 0.77
C THR A 115 -0.85 -2.33 0.68
N ASP A 116 -1.68 -2.17 1.72
CA ASP A 116 -2.82 -1.23 1.75
C ASP A 116 -3.85 -1.48 0.62
N LEU A 117 -4.07 -2.75 0.26
CA LEU A 117 -5.02 -3.16 -0.78
C LEU A 117 -6.23 -3.87 -0.19
N ALA A 118 -7.40 -3.63 -0.78
CA ALA A 118 -8.61 -4.38 -0.47
C ALA A 118 -9.45 -4.64 -1.73
N VAL A 119 -10.16 -5.77 -1.71
CA VAL A 119 -11.19 -6.12 -2.68
C VAL A 119 -12.56 -6.06 -2.03
N VAL A 120 -13.45 -5.31 -2.66
CA VAL A 120 -14.87 -5.24 -2.31
C VAL A 120 -15.70 -5.84 -3.44
N LYS A 121 -16.73 -6.59 -3.11
CA LYS A 121 -17.67 -7.19 -4.06
C LYS A 121 -19.03 -6.55 -3.91
N ILE A 122 -19.64 -6.15 -5.01
CA ILE A 122 -21.07 -5.76 -5.09
C ILE A 122 -21.84 -6.77 -5.94
N ASP A 123 -23.12 -6.89 -5.70
CA ASP A 123 -24.02 -7.67 -6.55
C ASP A 123 -24.60 -6.74 -7.62
N PRO A 124 -24.26 -6.93 -8.91
CA PRO A 124 -24.76 -6.08 -10.00
C PRO A 124 -26.25 -6.24 -10.24
N LYS A 125 -26.91 -7.27 -9.72
CA LYS A 125 -28.34 -7.56 -9.91
C LYS A 125 -28.78 -7.56 -11.39
N GLY A 126 -27.92 -8.07 -12.27
CA GLY A 126 -28.13 -8.10 -13.70
C GLY A 126 -27.97 -6.75 -14.43
N GLN A 127 -27.50 -5.72 -13.75
CA GLN A 127 -27.21 -4.41 -14.33
C GLN A 127 -25.79 -4.38 -14.92
N ASN A 128 -25.61 -3.66 -16.03
CA ASN A 128 -24.28 -3.41 -16.58
C ASN A 128 -23.53 -2.45 -15.67
N LEU A 129 -22.32 -2.85 -15.27
CA LEU A 129 -21.39 -2.02 -14.52
C LEU A 129 -20.34 -1.43 -15.45
N PRO A 130 -19.95 -0.15 -15.28
CA PRO A 130 -18.80 0.40 -15.95
C PRO A 130 -17.52 -0.23 -15.38
N ILE A 131 -16.55 -0.54 -16.24
CA ILE A 131 -15.31 -1.23 -15.89
C ILE A 131 -14.11 -0.33 -16.19
N ALA A 132 -13.21 -0.16 -15.22
CA ALA A 132 -11.98 0.59 -15.39
C ALA A 132 -10.94 -0.25 -16.16
N PRO A 133 -10.42 0.24 -17.28
CA PRO A 133 -9.34 -0.46 -18.00
C PRO A 133 -8.04 -0.41 -17.18
N LEU A 134 -7.43 -1.57 -16.93
CA LEU A 134 -6.19 -1.68 -16.19
C LEU A 134 -4.98 -1.59 -17.12
N GLY A 135 -4.11 -0.62 -16.90
CA GLY A 135 -2.85 -0.42 -17.60
C GLY A 135 -1.73 -1.37 -17.12
N ASP A 136 -0.49 -0.98 -17.38
CA ASP A 136 0.71 -1.73 -17.00
C ASP A 136 1.72 -0.80 -16.32
N SER A 137 1.83 -0.89 -14.99
CA SER A 137 2.73 -0.03 -14.22
C SER A 137 4.22 -0.32 -14.45
N ALA A 138 4.59 -1.47 -15.02
CA ALA A 138 5.98 -1.79 -15.36
C ALA A 138 6.50 -1.03 -16.60
N LYS A 139 5.61 -0.43 -17.39
CA LYS A 139 5.97 0.37 -18.58
C LYS A 139 6.14 1.85 -18.31
N LEU A 140 5.80 2.28 -17.10
CA LEU A 140 5.86 3.68 -16.71
C LEU A 140 7.27 4.24 -16.71
N LYS A 141 7.36 5.53 -17.01
CA LYS A 141 8.58 6.32 -16.95
C LYS A 141 8.34 7.57 -16.11
N VAL A 142 9.39 8.07 -15.48
CA VAL A 142 9.37 9.38 -14.84
C VAL A 142 9.05 10.44 -15.90
N GLY A 143 8.06 11.28 -15.61
CA GLY A 143 7.54 12.27 -16.54
C GLY A 143 6.24 11.88 -17.26
N ASP A 144 5.80 10.62 -17.17
CA ASP A 144 4.50 10.19 -17.70
C ASP A 144 3.37 10.90 -16.97
N TRP A 145 2.28 11.22 -17.67
CA TRP A 145 1.11 11.85 -17.08
C TRP A 145 0.46 10.97 -16.01
N ALA A 146 0.06 11.59 -14.92
CA ALA A 146 -0.63 10.98 -13.80
C ALA A 146 -1.91 11.77 -13.48
N ILE A 147 -3.08 11.15 -13.68
CA ILE A 147 -4.39 11.75 -13.44
C ILE A 147 -5.02 11.00 -12.27
N ALA A 148 -5.05 11.61 -11.10
CA ALA A 148 -5.69 11.02 -9.93
C ALA A 148 -7.18 11.33 -9.93
N VAL A 149 -8.01 10.29 -9.78
CA VAL A 149 -9.46 10.41 -9.77
C VAL A 149 -10.01 9.85 -8.46
N GLY A 150 -10.98 10.54 -7.88
CA GLY A 150 -11.75 10.08 -6.74
C GLY A 150 -13.20 10.52 -6.84
N ASN A 151 -14.04 9.96 -6.00
CA ASN A 151 -15.46 10.31 -5.92
C ASN A 151 -15.87 10.57 -4.45
N PRO A 152 -15.38 11.65 -3.83
CA PRO A 152 -15.60 11.89 -2.41
C PRO A 152 -17.05 12.16 -2.04
N LEU A 153 -17.85 12.75 -2.96
CA LEU A 153 -19.24 13.11 -2.69
C LEU A 153 -20.28 12.18 -3.33
N GLY A 154 -19.83 11.22 -4.17
CA GLY A 154 -20.69 10.21 -4.78
C GLY A 154 -21.46 10.66 -6.02
N LEU A 155 -21.36 11.93 -6.42
CA LEU A 155 -22.05 12.49 -7.59
C LEU A 155 -21.08 12.91 -8.69
N ASP A 156 -19.98 13.59 -8.28
CA ASP A 156 -18.97 14.11 -9.21
C ASP A 156 -17.58 13.59 -8.86
N ASN A 157 -16.82 13.25 -9.91
CA ASN A 157 -15.43 12.89 -9.74
C ASN A 157 -14.58 14.13 -9.45
N THR A 158 -13.74 14.03 -8.42
CA THR A 158 -12.64 14.98 -8.19
C THR A 158 -11.42 14.51 -8.96
N VAL A 159 -10.82 15.40 -9.73
CA VAL A 159 -9.68 15.10 -10.59
C VAL A 159 -8.53 16.01 -10.26
N THR A 160 -7.35 15.45 -10.11
CA THR A 160 -6.10 16.17 -10.03
C THR A 160 -5.10 15.61 -11.04
N ILE A 161 -4.20 16.46 -11.54
CA ILE A 161 -3.23 16.07 -12.56
C ILE A 161 -1.82 16.41 -12.10
N GLY A 162 -0.88 15.58 -12.51
CA GLY A 162 0.55 15.72 -12.34
C GLY A 162 1.29 14.74 -13.25
N ILE A 163 2.46 14.35 -12.83
CA ILE A 163 3.31 13.36 -13.50
C ILE A 163 3.77 12.27 -12.54
N ILE A 164 4.26 11.18 -13.09
CA ILE A 164 5.05 10.22 -12.32
C ILE A 164 6.40 10.85 -12.00
N SER A 165 6.61 11.15 -10.71
CA SER A 165 7.84 11.82 -10.23
C SER A 165 8.96 10.84 -9.92
N THR A 166 8.60 9.64 -9.44
CA THR A 166 9.56 8.56 -9.13
C THR A 166 8.85 7.20 -9.20
N LEU A 167 9.56 6.20 -9.66
CA LEU A 167 9.17 4.79 -9.59
C LEU A 167 9.82 4.14 -8.36
N ASP A 168 9.26 3.05 -7.86
CA ASP A 168 9.84 2.17 -6.82
C ASP A 168 10.26 2.92 -5.54
N ARG A 169 9.39 3.82 -5.05
CA ARG A 169 9.64 4.53 -3.81
C ARG A 169 9.25 3.66 -2.62
N SER A 170 10.22 3.01 -1.99
CA SER A 170 9.99 2.15 -0.83
C SER A 170 9.27 2.89 0.30
N ALA A 171 8.22 2.28 0.84
CA ALA A 171 7.45 2.77 1.98
C ALA A 171 8.36 3.13 3.18
N ALA A 172 9.35 2.31 3.46
CA ALA A 172 10.31 2.55 4.55
C ALA A 172 11.13 3.83 4.35
N LYS A 173 11.54 4.16 3.11
CA LYS A 173 12.30 5.39 2.79
C LYS A 173 11.49 6.67 2.94
N VAL A 174 10.16 6.56 2.85
CA VAL A 174 9.25 7.70 3.06
C VAL A 174 8.64 7.74 4.46
N GLY A 175 9.18 6.92 5.39
CA GLY A 175 8.79 6.92 6.79
C GLY A 175 7.53 6.10 7.12
N ILE A 176 7.03 5.32 6.16
CA ILE A 176 5.86 4.45 6.30
C ILE A 176 6.37 3.04 6.62
N ARG A 177 6.57 2.75 7.91
CA ARG A 177 7.28 1.53 8.34
C ARG A 177 6.39 0.29 8.42
N ASP A 178 5.09 0.47 8.47
CA ASP A 178 4.07 -0.57 8.56
C ASP A 178 3.63 -1.13 7.20
N LYS A 179 4.08 -0.53 6.11
CA LYS A 179 3.77 -0.98 4.75
C LYS A 179 4.96 -1.67 4.09
N ARG A 180 4.65 -2.65 3.25
CA ARG A 180 5.62 -3.40 2.43
C ARG A 180 5.27 -3.27 0.97
N ILE A 181 5.58 -2.10 0.43
CA ILE A 181 5.29 -1.77 -0.95
C ILE A 181 6.26 -0.69 -1.44
N ASP A 182 6.58 -0.75 -2.71
CA ASP A 182 7.24 0.32 -3.44
C ASP A 182 6.16 1.10 -4.18
N PHE A 183 6.02 2.40 -3.84
CA PHE A 183 5.01 3.28 -4.39
C PHE A 183 5.47 3.94 -5.69
N LEU A 184 4.49 4.24 -6.54
CA LEU A 184 4.63 5.32 -7.52
C LEU A 184 4.52 6.63 -6.78
N GLN A 185 5.46 7.55 -7.00
CA GLN A 185 5.37 8.92 -6.51
C GLN A 185 4.87 9.83 -7.62
N THR A 186 3.95 10.74 -7.30
CA THR A 186 3.38 11.73 -8.21
C THR A 186 3.26 13.09 -7.52
N ASP A 187 3.25 14.17 -8.29
CA ASP A 187 2.89 15.51 -7.82
C ASP A 187 1.42 15.85 -8.06
N ALA A 188 0.65 14.94 -8.70
CA ALA A 188 -0.82 15.00 -8.66
C ALA A 188 -1.29 15.03 -7.20
N ALA A 189 -2.15 15.98 -6.84
CA ALA A 189 -2.59 16.14 -5.45
C ALA A 189 -3.41 14.93 -4.98
N ILE A 190 -2.87 14.18 -4.03
CA ILE A 190 -3.55 13.07 -3.35
C ILE A 190 -4.04 13.58 -2.00
N ASN A 191 -5.36 13.53 -1.80
CA ASN A 191 -6.03 14.06 -0.61
C ASN A 191 -7.08 13.05 -0.10
N PRO A 192 -7.54 13.19 1.16
CA PRO A 192 -8.72 12.47 1.62
C PRO A 192 -9.89 12.65 0.64
N GLY A 193 -10.43 11.51 0.16
CA GLY A 193 -11.50 11.47 -0.84
C GLY A 193 -11.08 10.89 -2.19
N ASN A 194 -9.82 11.02 -2.64
CA ASN A 194 -9.34 10.26 -3.79
C ASN A 194 -8.54 8.99 -3.42
N SER A 195 -8.25 8.77 -2.12
CA SER A 195 -7.69 7.51 -1.62
C SER A 195 -8.56 6.31 -2.00
N GLY A 196 -7.91 5.27 -2.51
CA GLY A 196 -8.56 4.06 -3.05
C GLY A 196 -9.07 4.23 -4.48
N GLY A 197 -9.16 5.45 -5.00
CA GLY A 197 -9.47 5.73 -6.41
C GLY A 197 -8.28 5.48 -7.33
N PRO A 198 -8.52 5.44 -8.66
CA PRO A 198 -7.48 5.15 -9.64
C PRO A 198 -6.55 6.35 -9.89
N LEU A 199 -5.27 6.04 -10.15
CA LEU A 199 -4.32 6.90 -10.86
C LEU A 199 -4.30 6.45 -12.31
N LEU A 200 -4.56 7.36 -13.26
CA LEU A 200 -4.68 7.05 -14.68
C LEU A 200 -3.49 7.60 -15.48
N ASN A 201 -3.17 6.94 -16.59
CA ASN A 201 -2.32 7.48 -17.66
C ASN A 201 -3.12 8.42 -18.60
N ALA A 202 -2.45 8.94 -19.63
CA ALA A 202 -3.08 9.82 -20.63
C ALA A 202 -4.16 9.12 -21.47
N GLU A 203 -4.10 7.79 -21.60
CA GLU A 203 -5.07 6.96 -22.30
C GLU A 203 -6.28 6.59 -21.44
N GLY A 204 -6.28 6.98 -20.15
CA GLY A 204 -7.33 6.66 -19.19
C GLY A 204 -7.26 5.23 -18.66
N GLU A 205 -6.11 4.58 -18.73
CA GLU A 205 -5.90 3.27 -18.11
C GLU A 205 -5.38 3.44 -16.67
N VAL A 206 -5.83 2.58 -15.77
CA VAL A 206 -5.38 2.61 -14.37
C VAL A 206 -3.95 2.11 -14.26
N ILE A 207 -3.04 2.98 -13.82
CA ILE A 207 -1.62 2.68 -13.58
C ILE A 207 -1.30 2.51 -12.10
N GLY A 208 -2.19 2.96 -11.21
CA GLY A 208 -2.01 2.82 -9.77
C GLY A 208 -3.30 3.08 -8.99
N ILE A 209 -3.23 2.88 -7.68
CA ILE A 209 -4.31 3.16 -6.72
C ILE A 209 -3.82 4.27 -5.78
N ASN A 210 -4.50 5.41 -5.78
CA ASN A 210 -4.14 6.57 -4.96
C ASN A 210 -4.16 6.20 -3.47
N THR A 211 -3.15 6.62 -2.71
CA THR A 211 -3.12 6.39 -1.28
C THR A 211 -2.64 7.64 -0.53
N ALA A 212 -3.50 8.23 0.31
CA ALA A 212 -3.19 9.42 1.11
C ALA A 212 -2.56 9.01 2.44
N ILE A 213 -1.28 8.60 2.41
CA ILE A 213 -0.58 8.08 3.60
C ILE A 213 0.12 9.19 4.39
N ARG A 214 0.40 10.36 3.76
CA ARG A 214 1.08 11.51 4.41
C ARG A 214 0.35 12.81 4.11
N ALA A 215 -0.29 13.35 5.14
CA ALA A 215 -0.96 14.65 5.07
C ALA A 215 0.00 15.85 5.17
N ASP A 216 1.27 15.63 5.54
CA ASP A 216 2.26 16.66 5.83
C ASP A 216 3.24 16.97 4.68
N ALA A 217 3.13 16.25 3.54
CA ALA A 217 4.01 16.41 2.39
C ALA A 217 3.30 17.11 1.22
N ASN A 218 3.37 18.44 1.16
CA ASN A 218 2.82 19.20 0.04
C ASN A 218 3.54 18.85 -1.28
N GLY A 219 2.76 18.52 -2.33
CA GLY A 219 3.29 18.21 -3.66
C GLY A 219 3.90 16.80 -3.78
N ILE A 220 3.67 15.91 -2.81
CA ILE A 220 4.12 14.52 -2.87
C ILE A 220 2.92 13.61 -2.63
N GLY A 221 2.44 12.97 -3.68
CA GLY A 221 1.42 11.94 -3.65
C GLY A 221 2.02 10.55 -3.86
N PHE A 222 1.35 9.53 -3.36
CA PHE A 222 1.73 8.13 -3.53
C PHE A 222 0.58 7.33 -4.14
N ALA A 223 0.94 6.35 -4.96
CA ALA A 223 -0.01 5.37 -5.47
C ALA A 223 0.61 3.97 -5.46
N ILE A 224 -0.22 2.97 -5.18
CA ILE A 224 0.14 1.57 -5.27
C ILE A 224 0.18 1.18 -6.74
N PRO A 225 1.28 0.62 -7.29
CA PRO A 225 1.36 0.19 -8.67
C PRO A 225 0.25 -0.80 -9.04
N ILE A 226 -0.40 -0.62 -10.20
CA ILE A 226 -1.53 -1.48 -10.59
C ILE A 226 -1.11 -2.94 -10.79
N ASN A 227 0.12 -3.21 -11.21
CA ASN A 227 0.59 -4.58 -11.37
C ASN A 227 0.69 -5.31 -10.01
N LYS A 228 0.97 -4.59 -8.92
CA LYS A 228 0.93 -5.16 -7.56
C LYS A 228 -0.51 -5.55 -7.20
N ALA A 229 -1.49 -4.67 -7.47
CA ALA A 229 -2.89 -4.98 -7.23
C ALA A 229 -3.36 -6.20 -8.07
N LYS A 230 -3.00 -6.26 -9.36
CA LYS A 230 -3.30 -7.41 -10.23
C LYS A 230 -2.73 -8.73 -9.69
N SER A 231 -1.53 -8.71 -9.12
CA SER A 231 -0.88 -9.92 -8.60
C SER A 231 -1.54 -10.44 -7.30
N LEU A 232 -2.25 -9.59 -6.58
CA LEU A 232 -2.86 -9.91 -5.29
C LEU A 232 -4.40 -10.04 -5.35
N GLU A 233 -5.01 -9.55 -6.44
CA GLU A 233 -6.47 -9.44 -6.60
C GLU A 233 -7.16 -10.79 -6.38
N SER A 234 -6.66 -11.89 -6.97
CA SER A 234 -7.26 -13.22 -6.84
C SER A 234 -7.21 -13.74 -5.39
N TYR A 235 -6.12 -13.51 -4.66
CA TYR A 235 -6.04 -13.86 -3.23
C TYR A 235 -7.08 -13.10 -2.42
N LEU A 236 -7.20 -11.80 -2.66
CA LEU A 236 -8.13 -10.92 -1.94
C LEU A 236 -9.59 -11.22 -2.31
N ALA A 237 -9.88 -11.47 -3.60
CA ALA A 237 -11.23 -11.80 -4.08
C ALA A 237 -11.74 -13.13 -3.52
N GLU A 238 -10.85 -14.11 -3.30
CA GLU A 238 -11.17 -15.40 -2.70
C GLU A 238 -11.13 -15.37 -1.16
N GLY A 239 -10.81 -14.22 -0.53
CA GLY A 239 -10.65 -14.10 0.92
C GLY A 239 -9.46 -14.89 1.46
N LYS A 240 -8.48 -15.20 0.62
CA LYS A 240 -7.27 -15.90 1.01
C LYS A 240 -6.23 -14.93 1.57
N LYS A 241 -5.38 -15.43 2.47
CA LYS A 241 -4.27 -14.66 3.02
C LYS A 241 -3.23 -14.41 1.93
N VAL A 242 -2.86 -13.13 1.74
CA VAL A 242 -1.79 -12.74 0.82
C VAL A 242 -0.45 -13.26 1.33
N PRO A 243 0.38 -13.91 0.48
CA PRO A 243 1.70 -14.35 0.89
C PRO A 243 2.65 -13.18 1.13
N HIS A 244 3.19 -13.08 2.34
CA HIS A 244 4.23 -12.12 2.72
C HIS A 244 5.42 -12.86 3.33
N PRO A 245 6.33 -13.35 2.49
CA PRO A 245 7.53 -14.04 2.97
C PRO A 245 8.41 -13.10 3.78
N TYR A 246 8.92 -13.57 4.91
CA TYR A 246 9.86 -12.81 5.73
C TYR A 246 10.87 -13.73 6.40
N ILE A 247 12.00 -13.15 6.85
CA ILE A 247 13.01 -13.84 7.66
C ILE A 247 13.15 -13.27 9.07
N GLY A 248 12.69 -12.04 9.31
CA GLY A 248 12.62 -11.42 10.63
C GLY A 248 13.94 -10.82 11.10
N ILE A 249 14.49 -9.90 10.31
CA ILE A 249 15.66 -9.09 10.65
C ILE A 249 15.37 -7.59 10.52
N GLY A 250 15.99 -6.78 11.37
CA GLY A 250 16.22 -5.36 11.15
C GLY A 250 17.61 -5.17 10.54
N MET A 251 17.73 -4.35 9.52
CA MET A 251 18.94 -4.24 8.71
C MET A 251 19.22 -2.81 8.27
N VAL A 252 20.51 -2.53 8.01
CA VAL A 252 21.00 -1.28 7.41
C VAL A 252 22.09 -1.61 6.39
N ASN A 253 22.21 -0.76 5.35
CA ASN A 253 23.31 -0.89 4.41
C ASN A 253 24.63 -0.54 5.10
N LEU A 254 25.67 -1.31 4.84
CA LEU A 254 26.99 -1.14 5.41
C LEU A 254 28.06 -0.96 4.32
N THR A 255 28.87 0.08 4.48
CA THR A 255 30.12 0.25 3.73
C THR A 255 31.32 0.07 4.65
N PRO A 256 32.52 -0.25 4.12
CA PRO A 256 33.73 -0.36 4.93
C PRO A 256 34.03 0.93 5.70
N GLU A 257 33.76 2.11 5.12
CA GLU A 257 33.97 3.41 5.75
C GLU A 257 33.04 3.59 6.96
N ALA A 258 31.75 3.30 6.80
CA ALA A 258 30.76 3.37 7.89
C ALA A 258 31.09 2.35 9.00
N ALA A 259 31.57 1.15 8.65
CA ALA A 259 32.03 0.16 9.61
C ALA A 259 33.23 0.67 10.41
N LYS A 260 34.20 1.28 9.74
CA LYS A 260 35.40 1.86 10.38
C LYS A 260 35.03 3.03 11.31
N GLU A 261 34.11 3.90 10.89
CA GLU A 261 33.61 4.97 11.77
C GLU A 261 32.97 4.38 13.03
N ASN A 262 32.07 3.39 12.85
CA ASN A 262 31.46 2.68 13.97
C ASN A 262 32.48 2.05 14.91
N ASN A 263 33.51 1.38 14.36
CA ASN A 263 34.53 0.67 15.15
C ASN A 263 35.45 1.63 15.93
N ASN A 264 35.57 2.87 15.49
CA ASN A 264 36.33 3.93 16.17
C ASN A 264 35.49 4.71 17.21
N ASP A 265 34.17 4.55 17.23
CA ASP A 265 33.30 5.18 18.21
C ASP A 265 33.17 4.31 19.47
N PRO A 266 33.76 4.72 20.62
CA PRO A 266 33.66 3.97 21.87
C PRO A 266 32.21 3.86 22.39
N ASN A 267 31.30 4.69 21.93
CA ASN A 267 29.88 4.68 22.30
C ASN A 267 29.01 3.92 21.29
N SER A 268 29.62 3.25 20.31
CA SER A 268 28.85 2.51 19.30
C SER A 268 27.99 1.43 19.96
N GLN A 269 26.70 1.47 19.62
CA GLN A 269 25.75 0.46 20.08
C GLN A 269 25.88 -0.89 19.33
N TYR A 270 26.65 -0.96 18.26
CA TYR A 270 26.83 -2.19 17.46
C TYR A 270 28.08 -2.98 17.84
N GLY A 271 28.99 -2.39 18.64
CA GLY A 271 30.31 -2.95 18.93
C GLY A 271 31.20 -2.97 17.68
N ILE A 272 32.20 -3.85 17.67
CA ILE A 272 33.07 -4.03 16.51
C ILE A 272 32.34 -4.84 15.43
N ILE A 273 32.23 -4.29 14.24
CA ILE A 273 31.55 -4.90 13.07
C ILE A 273 32.54 -5.08 11.92
N PRO A 274 32.35 -6.07 11.04
CA PRO A 274 33.22 -6.30 9.89
C PRO A 274 33.30 -5.11 8.94
N GLU A 275 34.51 -4.72 8.51
CA GLU A 275 34.73 -3.62 7.54
C GLU A 275 34.58 -4.11 6.10
N VAL A 276 33.35 -4.50 5.74
CA VAL A 276 32.98 -5.05 4.42
C VAL A 276 31.74 -4.35 3.85
N ASN A 277 31.58 -4.41 2.53
CA ASN A 277 30.32 -4.04 1.90
C ASN A 277 29.27 -5.14 2.14
N GLY A 278 28.07 -4.75 2.56
CA GLY A 278 26.99 -5.69 2.78
C GLY A 278 25.82 -5.09 3.55
N ILE A 279 25.04 -5.94 4.16
CA ILE A 279 23.85 -5.57 4.90
C ILE A 279 24.04 -5.97 6.36
N LEU A 280 24.23 -4.97 7.24
CA LEU A 280 24.41 -5.19 8.68
C LEU A 280 23.07 -5.55 9.33
N ILE A 281 23.02 -6.66 10.06
CA ILE A 281 21.87 -7.05 10.87
C ILE A 281 21.94 -6.28 12.20
N VAL A 282 21.01 -5.35 12.39
CA VAL A 282 20.89 -4.52 13.59
C VAL A 282 19.95 -5.09 14.64
N ASN A 283 19.03 -5.95 14.19
CA ASN A 283 18.08 -6.65 15.07
C ASN A 283 17.67 -8.00 14.46
N VAL A 284 17.39 -8.99 15.32
CA VAL A 284 16.78 -10.28 14.94
C VAL A 284 15.51 -10.46 15.75
N VAL A 285 14.40 -10.61 15.06
CA VAL A 285 13.08 -10.78 15.69
C VAL A 285 13.03 -12.11 16.44
N LYS A 286 12.53 -12.08 17.66
CA LYS A 286 12.38 -13.29 18.50
C LYS A 286 11.47 -14.32 17.79
N SER A 287 11.85 -15.58 17.86
CA SER A 287 11.14 -16.71 17.25
C SER A 287 11.06 -16.67 15.71
N SER A 288 11.73 -15.74 15.05
CA SER A 288 11.77 -15.61 13.60
C SER A 288 12.59 -16.72 12.90
N PRO A 289 12.42 -16.89 11.59
CA PRO A 289 13.28 -17.72 10.75
C PRO A 289 14.77 -17.38 10.89
N ALA A 290 15.11 -16.09 10.93
CA ALA A 290 16.48 -15.64 11.11
C ALA A 290 17.10 -16.11 12.43
N GLN A 291 16.35 -16.00 13.56
CA GLN A 291 16.80 -16.48 14.84
C GLN A 291 17.00 -18.00 14.84
N LYS A 292 16.05 -18.75 14.26
CA LYS A 292 16.15 -20.24 14.15
C LYS A 292 17.34 -20.68 13.31
N ALA A 293 17.69 -19.91 12.28
CA ALA A 293 18.87 -20.15 11.43
C ALA A 293 20.19 -19.75 12.09
N GLY A 294 20.16 -19.10 13.26
CA GLY A 294 21.36 -18.69 14.00
C GLY A 294 21.94 -17.36 13.56
N LEU A 295 21.18 -16.52 12.83
CA LEU A 295 21.54 -15.13 12.57
C LEU A 295 21.58 -14.34 13.86
N ARG A 296 22.51 -13.37 13.96
CA ARG A 296 22.73 -12.55 15.14
C ARG A 296 22.90 -11.09 14.76
N ARG A 297 22.61 -10.21 15.68
CA ARG A 297 22.99 -8.80 15.58
C ARG A 297 24.51 -8.70 15.39
N GLY A 298 24.96 -7.83 14.49
CA GLY A 298 26.35 -7.65 14.11
C GLY A 298 26.82 -8.54 12.95
N ASP A 299 26.01 -9.51 12.48
CA ASP A 299 26.29 -10.22 11.23
C ASP A 299 26.14 -9.28 10.04
N VAL A 300 26.97 -9.44 9.02
CA VAL A 300 26.86 -8.71 7.75
C VAL A 300 26.53 -9.70 6.64
N VAL A 301 25.34 -9.56 6.04
CA VAL A 301 24.98 -10.37 4.86
C VAL A 301 25.72 -9.83 3.65
N VAL A 302 26.52 -10.67 3.00
CA VAL A 302 27.35 -10.31 1.85
C VAL A 302 26.89 -10.95 0.55
N ALA A 303 26.12 -12.05 0.63
CA ALA A 303 25.50 -12.69 -0.53
C ALA A 303 24.24 -13.47 -0.14
N VAL A 304 23.34 -13.63 -1.09
CA VAL A 304 22.12 -14.47 -1.02
C VAL A 304 22.08 -15.37 -2.25
N ASN A 305 21.94 -16.69 -2.04
CA ASN A 305 21.99 -17.70 -3.11
C ASN A 305 23.16 -17.47 -4.06
N ASP A 306 24.35 -17.22 -3.48
CA ASP A 306 25.64 -16.94 -4.14
C ASP A 306 25.70 -15.61 -4.94
N ASN A 307 24.62 -14.81 -4.99
CA ASN A 307 24.61 -13.46 -5.56
C ASN A 307 24.99 -12.44 -4.50
N LYS A 308 25.97 -11.57 -4.78
CA LYS A 308 26.36 -10.50 -3.88
C LYS A 308 25.21 -9.54 -3.64
N VAL A 309 25.02 -9.11 -2.40
CA VAL A 309 24.06 -8.10 -1.99
C VAL A 309 24.76 -7.04 -1.15
N SER A 310 24.40 -5.77 -1.36
CA SER A 310 24.88 -4.63 -0.58
C SER A 310 23.78 -3.65 -0.21
N ASP A 311 22.59 -3.80 -0.80
CA ASP A 311 21.39 -3.01 -0.50
C ASP A 311 20.33 -3.88 0.18
N GLY A 312 19.82 -3.39 1.32
CA GLY A 312 18.74 -4.06 2.04
C GLY A 312 17.46 -4.20 1.24
N GLN A 313 17.22 -3.32 0.25
CA GLN A 313 16.08 -3.44 -0.66
C GLN A 313 16.22 -4.67 -1.57
N ASP A 314 17.43 -4.94 -2.08
CA ASP A 314 17.69 -6.15 -2.90
C ASP A 314 17.43 -7.41 -2.07
N LEU A 315 17.92 -7.44 -0.81
CA LEU A 315 17.65 -8.57 0.09
C LEU A 315 16.15 -8.73 0.36
N GLN A 316 15.43 -7.65 0.59
CA GLN A 316 13.98 -7.70 0.80
C GLN A 316 13.26 -8.24 -0.45
N ALA A 317 13.59 -7.74 -1.63
CA ALA A 317 13.02 -8.21 -2.89
C ALA A 317 13.30 -9.71 -3.14
N ILE A 318 14.53 -10.18 -2.84
CA ILE A 318 14.87 -11.60 -2.94
C ILE A 318 14.01 -12.43 -1.99
N VAL A 319 13.83 -11.99 -0.73
CA VAL A 319 12.98 -12.69 0.25
C VAL A 319 11.52 -12.75 -0.23
N GLU A 320 10.97 -11.63 -0.73
CA GLU A 320 9.60 -11.56 -1.25
C GLU A 320 9.39 -12.48 -2.46
N ASN A 321 10.35 -12.51 -3.39
CA ASN A 321 10.28 -13.36 -4.59
C ASN A 321 10.51 -14.85 -4.32
N THR A 322 11.12 -15.19 -3.18
CA THR A 322 11.38 -16.59 -2.81
C THR A 322 10.10 -17.34 -2.44
N GLY A 323 9.09 -16.63 -1.91
CA GLY A 323 7.86 -17.27 -1.43
C GLY A 323 7.95 -17.72 0.03
N VAL A 324 6.80 -18.13 0.58
CA VAL A 324 6.67 -18.61 1.97
C VAL A 324 7.11 -20.08 2.06
N ASN A 325 7.75 -20.45 3.19
CA ASN A 325 8.28 -21.79 3.45
C ASN A 325 9.31 -22.25 2.42
N GLN A 326 10.08 -21.32 1.88
CA GLN A 326 11.16 -21.59 0.95
C GLN A 326 12.52 -21.29 1.60
N SER A 327 13.56 -21.91 1.08
CA SER A 327 14.90 -21.82 1.65
C SER A 327 15.76 -20.81 0.92
N LEU A 328 16.43 -19.95 1.69
CA LEU A 328 17.45 -19.01 1.25
C LEU A 328 18.80 -19.41 1.85
N LYS A 329 19.86 -19.38 1.04
CA LYS A 329 21.24 -19.50 1.51
C LYS A 329 21.81 -18.09 1.69
N LEU A 330 22.07 -17.71 2.93
CA LEU A 330 22.71 -16.43 3.27
C LEU A 330 24.19 -16.68 3.54
N LYS A 331 25.06 -15.96 2.86
CA LYS A 331 26.49 -15.88 3.19
C LYS A 331 26.69 -14.64 4.04
N ILE A 332 27.18 -14.84 5.26
CA ILE A 332 27.38 -13.77 6.24
C ILE A 332 28.83 -13.66 6.67
N GLN A 333 29.27 -12.44 6.96
CA GLN A 333 30.50 -12.16 7.69
C GLN A 333 30.13 -11.95 9.16
N ARG A 334 30.73 -12.77 10.04
CA ARG A 334 30.61 -12.67 11.51
C ARG A 334 32.01 -12.54 12.10
N GLY A 335 32.40 -11.33 12.53
CA GLY A 335 33.79 -11.02 12.84
C GLY A 335 34.69 -11.34 11.63
N ASP A 336 35.73 -12.13 11.82
CA ASP A 336 36.67 -12.54 10.76
C ASP A 336 36.18 -13.80 9.98
N SER A 337 35.08 -14.39 10.36
CA SER A 337 34.61 -15.66 9.79
C SER A 337 33.51 -15.46 8.76
N LEU A 338 33.65 -16.12 7.61
CA LEU A 338 32.59 -16.20 6.58
C LEU A 338 31.80 -17.48 6.82
N LEU A 339 30.47 -17.36 6.94
CA LEU A 339 29.57 -18.46 7.27
C LEU A 339 28.45 -18.55 6.23
N ASP A 340 28.05 -19.78 5.89
CA ASP A 340 26.84 -20.05 5.11
C ASP A 340 25.73 -20.49 6.06
N LEU A 341 24.60 -19.77 6.04
CA LEU A 341 23.42 -20.09 6.84
C LEU A 341 22.23 -20.35 5.91
N LYS A 342 21.48 -21.40 6.23
CA LYS A 342 20.24 -21.71 5.55
C LYS A 342 19.07 -21.14 6.34
N VAL A 343 18.31 -20.21 5.75
CA VAL A 343 17.16 -19.56 6.36
C VAL A 343 15.91 -19.97 5.60
N GLU A 344 14.91 -20.50 6.30
CA GLU A 344 13.61 -20.81 5.71
C GLU A 344 12.67 -19.63 5.92
N THR A 345 12.09 -19.08 4.84
CA THR A 345 11.12 -17.99 4.93
C THR A 345 9.84 -18.44 5.62
N ALA A 346 9.19 -17.56 6.36
CA ALA A 346 7.87 -17.81 6.94
C ALA A 346 6.86 -16.77 6.47
N GLN A 347 5.57 -17.04 6.65
CA GLN A 347 4.52 -16.04 6.47
C GLN A 347 4.66 -14.98 7.55
N MET A 348 4.70 -13.72 7.16
CA MET A 348 4.61 -12.60 8.09
C MET A 348 3.18 -12.53 8.63
N GLU A 349 3.05 -12.53 9.95
CA GLU A 349 1.80 -12.20 10.61
C GLU A 349 1.83 -10.73 10.97
N ASN A 350 0.67 -10.06 10.87
CA ASN A 350 0.59 -8.67 11.28
C ASN A 350 1.10 -8.56 12.71
N LEU A 351 2.11 -7.72 12.92
CA LEU A 351 2.59 -7.38 14.24
C LEU A 351 1.47 -6.53 14.88
N SER A 352 0.53 -7.22 15.57
CA SER A 352 -0.49 -6.58 16.39
C SER A 352 0.13 -5.90 17.61
#